data_9d0cb1bc6599b66cc9e8fb4e1a777e06
#
_entry.id   9d0cb1bc6599b66cc9e8fb4e1a777e06
#
_cell.length_a   1.000
_cell.length_b   1.000
_cell.length_c   1.000
_cell.angle_alpha   90.00
_cell.angle_beta   90.00
_cell.angle_gamma   90.00
#
_symmetry.space_group_name_H-M   'P 1'
#
loop_
_entity.id
_entity.type
_entity.pdbx_description
1 polymer ?
#
loop_
_entity_poly.entity_id
_entity_poly.type
_entity_poly.pdbx_seq_one_letter_code
_entity_poly.pdbx_strand_id
1 'polypeptide(L)'
;MNVDEVQQLATAIRSEIAKAVVGQEASVELMLVALFAGGHILLEGPPGTAKTLLGHSFAQAVGLDFGRIQFTPDLMPADIIGANLFNFKSSSFTLNRGAIFTELLLADEINRTPPKTQAALLEAMQERQVTIDGESHELSDRFMVVATQNPIEQQGVYPLPEAQLDRFLFKQTVDYPSLEEERKIIATHGAEKMAMDPSAWGVERKADRAAITAAINAVSGVRLVEEVIDYIAALIRGTRENPEIESGASPRAGAMLAGAARARAALDGRDFVIPDDVKALAPAVLRHRVILSPAAEINGRKVEEIVTSIIEAIEVPR
;
A
#
# COMPACT_ATOMS: atom_id res chain seq x y z
N MET A 1 -13.94 13.38 14.30
CA MET A 1 -13.04 14.09 13.35
C MET A 1 -13.87 14.45 12.13
N ASN A 2 -13.77 15.69 11.66
CA ASN A 2 -14.34 16.14 10.38
C ASN A 2 -13.29 16.10 9.26
N VAL A 3 -13.65 16.37 8.02
CA VAL A 3 -12.73 16.29 6.87
C VAL A 3 -11.61 17.33 6.90
N ASP A 4 -11.88 18.53 7.45
CA ASP A 4 -10.85 19.57 7.62
C ASP A 4 -9.76 19.12 8.60
N GLU A 5 -10.17 18.46 9.69
CA GLU A 5 -9.24 17.88 10.67
C GLU A 5 -8.42 16.72 10.06
N VAL A 6 -9.02 15.91 9.16
CA VAL A 6 -8.31 14.86 8.40
C VAL A 6 -7.27 15.49 7.48
N GLN A 7 -7.61 16.54 6.76
CA GLN A 7 -6.68 17.29 5.90
C GLN A 7 -5.50 17.87 6.69
N GLN A 8 -5.78 18.50 7.83
CA GLN A 8 -4.73 19.06 8.70
C GLN A 8 -3.79 17.98 9.22
N LEU A 9 -4.35 16.84 9.66
CA LEU A 9 -3.60 15.68 10.13
C LEU A 9 -2.69 15.13 9.01
N ALA A 10 -3.24 14.93 7.82
CA ALA A 10 -2.49 14.44 6.67
C ALA A 10 -1.36 15.40 6.27
N THR A 11 -1.61 16.71 6.29
CA THR A 11 -0.59 17.73 6.01
C THR A 11 0.54 17.69 7.04
N ALA A 12 0.22 17.52 8.32
CA ALA A 12 1.21 17.38 9.38
C ALA A 12 2.06 16.10 9.18
N ILE A 13 1.43 14.97 8.84
CA ILE A 13 2.13 13.70 8.59
C ILE A 13 3.07 13.83 7.38
N ARG A 14 2.60 14.41 6.25
CA ARG A 14 3.44 14.65 5.06
C ARG A 14 4.68 15.48 5.40
N SER A 15 4.50 16.55 6.16
CA SER A 15 5.60 17.43 6.58
C SER A 15 6.63 16.72 7.45
N GLU A 16 6.22 15.80 8.31
CA GLU A 16 7.15 15.01 9.12
C GLU A 16 7.96 14.02 8.27
N ILE A 17 7.30 13.30 7.38
CA ILE A 17 7.98 12.32 6.52
C ILE A 17 8.99 13.01 5.61
N ALA A 18 8.68 14.19 5.08
CA ALA A 18 9.56 14.98 4.23
C ALA A 18 10.88 15.41 4.89
N LYS A 19 11.01 15.31 6.23
CA LYS A 19 12.27 15.54 6.94
C LYS A 19 13.30 14.44 6.68
N ALA A 20 12.83 13.19 6.54
CA ALA A 20 13.70 12.01 6.39
C ALA A 20 13.72 11.48 4.95
N VAL A 21 12.65 11.68 4.18
CA VAL A 21 12.47 11.08 2.86
C VAL A 21 12.23 12.16 1.82
N VAL A 22 13.03 12.14 0.76
CA VAL A 22 12.98 13.11 -0.35
C VAL A 22 12.53 12.41 -1.62
N GLY A 23 11.67 13.04 -2.42
CA GLY A 23 11.25 12.55 -3.74
C GLY A 23 10.25 11.39 -3.73
N GLN A 24 9.54 11.17 -2.61
CA GLN A 24 8.58 10.09 -2.45
C GLN A 24 7.16 10.60 -2.12
N GLU A 25 6.86 11.84 -2.50
CA GLU A 25 5.59 12.49 -2.16
C GLU A 25 4.39 11.70 -2.68
N ALA A 26 4.48 11.16 -3.90
CA ALA A 26 3.43 10.33 -4.49
C ALA A 26 3.21 9.02 -3.71
N SER A 27 4.30 8.40 -3.23
CA SER A 27 4.21 7.19 -2.40
C SER A 27 3.59 7.50 -1.04
N VAL A 28 3.97 8.61 -0.41
CA VAL A 28 3.38 9.07 0.87
C VAL A 28 1.89 9.32 0.72
N GLU A 29 1.47 9.97 -0.38
CA GLU A 29 0.06 10.22 -0.66
C GLU A 29 -0.75 8.93 -0.77
N LEU A 30 -0.28 7.98 -1.57
CA LEU A 30 -0.94 6.68 -1.72
C LEU A 30 -0.94 5.88 -0.42
N MET A 31 0.10 5.98 0.42
CA MET A 31 0.14 5.34 1.74
C MET A 31 -0.90 5.94 2.69
N LEU A 32 -1.10 7.26 2.70
CA LEU A 32 -2.15 7.92 3.47
C LEU A 32 -3.54 7.49 3.00
N VAL A 33 -3.78 7.52 1.68
CA VAL A 33 -5.03 7.04 1.10
C VAL A 33 -5.27 5.58 1.46
N ALA A 34 -4.26 4.71 1.34
CA ALA A 34 -4.37 3.30 1.69
C ALA A 34 -4.69 3.08 3.17
N LEU A 35 -4.04 3.80 4.07
CA LEU A 35 -4.29 3.72 5.52
C LEU A 35 -5.74 4.08 5.84
N PHE A 36 -6.24 5.21 5.31
CA PHE A 36 -7.57 5.70 5.63
C PHE A 36 -8.69 4.95 4.88
N ALA A 37 -8.39 4.34 3.73
CA ALA A 37 -9.29 3.43 3.02
C ALA A 37 -9.25 1.99 3.56
N GLY A 38 -8.40 1.69 4.53
CA GLY A 38 -8.22 0.34 5.08
C GLY A 38 -7.59 -0.65 4.10
N GLY A 39 -6.73 -0.18 3.19
CA GLY A 39 -6.06 -0.98 2.17
C GLY A 39 -4.58 -1.21 2.46
N HIS A 40 -3.91 -1.92 1.54
CA HIS A 40 -2.49 -2.25 1.58
C HIS A 40 -1.82 -1.71 0.32
N ILE A 41 -0.51 -1.51 0.35
CA ILE A 41 0.24 -0.96 -0.80
C ILE A 41 1.47 -1.82 -1.13
N LEU A 42 1.71 -2.01 -2.43
CA LEU A 42 2.92 -2.61 -2.96
C LEU A 42 3.78 -1.52 -3.61
N LEU A 43 4.99 -1.34 -3.12
CA LEU A 43 6.00 -0.42 -3.66
C LEU A 43 6.98 -1.21 -4.53
N GLU A 44 6.95 -1.01 -5.82
CA GLU A 44 7.85 -1.65 -6.77
C GLU A 44 8.91 -0.68 -7.25
N GLY A 45 10.18 -1.04 -7.15
CA GLY A 45 11.26 -0.19 -7.63
C GLY A 45 12.65 -0.72 -7.28
N PRO A 46 13.71 -0.11 -7.85
CA PRO A 46 15.08 -0.55 -7.64
C PRO A 46 15.50 -0.46 -6.17
N PRO A 47 16.54 -1.22 -5.76
CA PRO A 47 17.10 -1.11 -4.42
C PRO A 47 17.70 0.29 -4.20
N GLY A 48 17.77 0.71 -2.93
CA GLY A 48 18.38 1.99 -2.58
C GLY A 48 17.47 3.23 -2.76
N THR A 49 16.20 3.06 -3.10
CA THR A 49 15.22 4.16 -3.23
C THR A 49 14.47 4.48 -1.93
N ALA A 50 15.09 4.21 -0.78
CA ALA A 50 14.62 4.55 0.57
C ALA A 50 13.24 3.97 0.97
N LYS A 51 12.73 2.90 0.32
CA LYS A 51 11.43 2.28 0.62
C LYS A 51 11.29 1.86 2.10
N THR A 52 12.36 1.32 2.68
CA THR A 52 12.38 0.90 4.09
C THR A 52 12.33 2.10 5.03
N LEU A 53 13.10 3.17 4.75
CA LEU A 53 13.06 4.41 5.53
C LEU A 53 11.70 5.10 5.41
N LEU A 54 11.08 5.08 4.22
CA LEU A 54 9.73 5.60 3.99
C LEU A 54 8.71 4.88 4.87
N GLY A 55 8.68 3.54 4.87
CA GLY A 55 7.75 2.76 5.69
C GLY A 55 7.91 3.03 7.19
N HIS A 56 9.16 3.12 7.67
CA HIS A 56 9.44 3.43 9.07
C HIS A 56 9.06 4.87 9.44
N SER A 57 9.41 5.85 8.59
CA SER A 57 9.05 7.27 8.80
C SER A 57 7.53 7.46 8.80
N PHE A 58 6.83 6.76 7.92
CA PHE A 58 5.36 6.79 7.87
C PHE A 58 4.77 6.24 9.17
N ALA A 59 5.20 5.06 9.63
CA ALA A 59 4.71 4.45 10.87
C ALA A 59 4.93 5.37 12.09
N GLN A 60 6.10 5.98 12.18
CA GLN A 60 6.42 6.93 13.24
C GLN A 60 5.52 8.16 13.21
N ALA A 61 5.36 8.79 12.05
CA ALA A 61 4.54 9.98 11.89
C ALA A 61 3.06 9.73 12.22
N VAL A 62 2.51 8.57 11.81
CA VAL A 62 1.12 8.17 12.11
C VAL A 62 0.95 7.57 13.50
N GLY A 63 2.03 7.26 14.21
CA GLY A 63 2.00 6.76 15.59
C GLY A 63 1.38 5.37 15.75
N LEU A 64 1.54 4.51 14.76
CA LEU A 64 1.14 3.11 14.78
C LEU A 64 2.31 2.19 15.15
N ASP A 65 2.01 1.04 15.75
CA ASP A 65 3.03 0.03 16.01
C ASP A 65 3.62 -0.46 14.69
N PHE A 66 4.95 -0.45 14.61
CA PHE A 66 5.70 -0.82 13.42
C PHE A 66 6.36 -2.18 13.55
N GLY A 67 6.13 -3.04 12.58
CA GLY A 67 6.84 -4.28 12.38
C GLY A 67 7.54 -4.29 11.02
N ARG A 68 8.71 -4.92 10.95
CA ARG A 68 9.42 -5.17 9.70
C ARG A 68 9.79 -6.64 9.60
N ILE A 69 9.55 -7.20 8.43
CA ILE A 69 10.03 -8.52 8.07
C ILE A 69 10.72 -8.47 6.71
N GLN A 70 11.94 -8.99 6.65
CA GLN A 70 12.68 -9.16 5.40
C GLN A 70 12.35 -10.53 4.84
N PHE A 71 11.81 -10.58 3.65
CA PHE A 71 11.50 -11.83 2.96
C PHE A 71 12.77 -12.42 2.35
N THR A 72 13.10 -13.64 2.76
CA THR A 72 14.26 -14.40 2.31
C THR A 72 13.82 -15.80 1.85
N PRO A 73 14.60 -16.51 1.03
CA PRO A 73 14.22 -17.83 0.52
C PRO A 73 13.96 -18.88 1.60
N ASP A 74 14.54 -18.72 2.78
CA ASP A 74 14.42 -19.61 3.95
C ASP A 74 13.33 -19.19 4.95
N LEU A 75 12.67 -18.05 4.74
CA LEU A 75 11.60 -17.57 5.62
C LEU A 75 10.40 -18.54 5.60
N MET A 76 9.93 -18.90 6.78
CA MET A 76 8.79 -19.81 6.95
C MET A 76 7.50 -19.04 7.27
N PRO A 77 6.31 -19.60 6.98
CA PRO A 77 5.03 -19.01 7.39
C PRO A 77 4.94 -18.72 8.90
N ALA A 78 5.51 -19.58 9.73
CA ALA A 78 5.53 -19.40 11.19
C ALA A 78 6.33 -18.16 11.65
N ASP A 79 7.30 -17.70 10.87
CA ASP A 79 8.05 -16.46 11.18
C ASP A 79 7.15 -15.24 10.99
N ILE A 80 6.18 -15.31 10.08
CA ILE A 80 5.22 -14.24 9.80
C ILE A 80 4.08 -14.25 10.81
N ILE A 81 3.38 -15.41 10.94
CA ILE A 81 2.14 -15.52 11.73
C ILE A 81 2.39 -15.91 13.18
N GLY A 82 3.56 -16.49 13.49
CA GLY A 82 3.84 -17.06 14.82
C GLY A 82 3.54 -18.56 14.91
N ALA A 83 3.81 -19.13 16.07
CA ALA A 83 3.58 -20.53 16.39
C ALA A 83 3.39 -20.73 17.90
N ASN A 84 2.69 -21.78 18.29
CA ASN A 84 2.61 -22.20 19.67
C ASN A 84 3.89 -22.96 20.08
N LEU A 85 4.59 -22.45 21.07
CA LEU A 85 5.77 -23.09 21.63
C LEU A 85 5.43 -23.77 22.95
N PHE A 86 5.85 -25.04 23.10
CA PHE A 86 5.66 -25.75 24.34
C PHE A 86 6.66 -25.26 25.41
N ASN A 87 6.12 -24.73 26.49
CA ASN A 87 6.92 -24.30 27.63
C ASN A 87 7.06 -25.45 28.64
N PHE A 88 8.24 -26.04 28.72
CA PHE A 88 8.53 -27.18 29.62
C PHE A 88 8.39 -26.82 31.10
N LYS A 89 8.56 -25.52 31.49
CA LYS A 89 8.44 -25.12 32.91
C LYS A 89 6.99 -25.05 33.37
N SER A 90 6.08 -24.57 32.52
CA SER A 90 4.65 -24.47 32.83
C SER A 90 3.84 -25.65 32.29
N SER A 91 4.47 -26.59 31.54
CA SER A 91 3.79 -27.69 30.83
C SER A 91 2.59 -27.23 30.01
N SER A 92 2.71 -26.08 29.36
CA SER A 92 1.66 -25.44 28.56
C SER A 92 2.21 -24.91 27.26
N PHE A 93 1.34 -24.77 26.26
CA PHE A 93 1.65 -24.06 25.03
C PHE A 93 1.53 -22.55 25.26
N THR A 94 2.46 -21.80 24.70
CA THR A 94 2.46 -20.33 24.73
C THR A 94 2.59 -19.83 23.30
N LEU A 95 1.67 -18.95 22.87
CA LEU A 95 1.74 -18.33 21.55
C LEU A 95 2.95 -17.39 21.48
N ASN A 96 3.89 -17.73 20.61
CA ASN A 96 4.93 -16.82 20.16
C ASN A 96 4.41 -16.08 18.92
N ARG A 97 4.02 -14.81 19.10
CA ARG A 97 3.44 -13.98 18.02
C ARG A 97 4.49 -13.64 16.99
N GLY A 98 4.14 -13.83 15.70
CA GLY A 98 4.97 -13.44 14.57
C GLY A 98 4.91 -11.94 14.27
N ALA A 99 5.65 -11.52 13.26
CA ALA A 99 5.78 -10.11 12.87
C ALA A 99 4.45 -9.46 12.44
N ILE A 100 3.45 -10.25 12.07
CA ILE A 100 2.15 -9.78 11.62
C ILE A 100 1.30 -9.13 12.72
N PHE A 101 1.60 -9.42 14.00
CA PHE A 101 0.89 -8.82 15.13
C PHE A 101 1.38 -7.41 15.41
N THR A 102 1.18 -6.53 14.44
CA THR A 102 1.52 -5.11 14.45
C THR A 102 0.41 -4.32 13.76
N GLU A 103 0.49 -3.00 13.72
CA GLU A 103 -0.49 -2.16 13.02
C GLU A 103 0.00 -1.76 11.63
N LEU A 104 1.29 -1.49 11.46
CA LEU A 104 1.92 -1.26 10.17
C LEU A 104 3.08 -2.24 9.98
N LEU A 105 2.91 -3.15 9.04
CA LEU A 105 3.92 -4.13 8.68
C LEU A 105 4.62 -3.74 7.39
N LEU A 106 5.94 -3.56 7.45
CA LEU A 106 6.78 -3.49 6.26
C LEU A 106 7.23 -4.90 5.88
N ALA A 107 6.68 -5.41 4.77
CA ALA A 107 7.06 -6.68 4.16
C ALA A 107 8.09 -6.42 3.05
N ASP A 108 9.37 -6.48 3.42
CA ASP A 108 10.47 -6.07 2.55
C ASP A 108 10.88 -7.21 1.60
N GLU A 109 10.92 -6.94 0.28
CA GLU A 109 11.26 -7.89 -0.79
C GLU A 109 10.38 -9.15 -0.83
N ILE A 110 9.04 -8.96 -0.81
CA ILE A 110 8.05 -10.05 -0.71
C ILE A 110 8.22 -11.13 -1.79
N ASN A 111 8.78 -10.78 -2.96
CA ASN A 111 9.01 -11.71 -4.06
C ASN A 111 10.24 -12.62 -3.89
N ARG A 112 11.01 -12.51 -2.79
CA ARG A 112 12.18 -13.39 -2.52
C ARG A 112 11.84 -14.66 -1.74
N THR A 113 10.59 -14.87 -1.38
CA THR A 113 10.13 -15.98 -0.58
C THR A 113 9.20 -16.89 -1.39
N PRO A 114 9.22 -18.22 -1.18
CA PRO A 114 8.34 -19.15 -1.87
C PRO A 114 6.84 -18.82 -1.69
N PRO A 115 5.97 -19.20 -2.66
CA PRO A 115 4.55 -18.83 -2.66
C PRO A 115 3.79 -19.22 -1.40
N LYS A 116 4.17 -20.32 -0.73
CA LYS A 116 3.52 -20.78 0.51
C LYS A 116 3.67 -19.74 1.64
N THR A 117 4.85 -19.12 1.75
CA THR A 117 5.12 -18.13 2.78
C THR A 117 4.48 -16.78 2.42
N GLN A 118 4.49 -16.40 1.13
CA GLN A 118 3.74 -15.23 0.65
C GLN A 118 2.25 -15.36 0.98
N ALA A 119 1.66 -16.55 0.75
CA ALA A 119 0.24 -16.81 0.98
C ALA A 119 -0.19 -16.54 2.43
N ALA A 120 0.65 -16.85 3.42
CA ALA A 120 0.35 -16.60 4.83
C ALA A 120 0.13 -15.10 5.14
N LEU A 121 0.98 -14.21 4.59
CA LEU A 121 0.79 -12.77 4.73
C LEU A 121 -0.47 -12.30 3.99
N LEU A 122 -0.64 -12.77 2.76
CA LEU A 122 -1.72 -12.31 1.88
C LEU A 122 -3.11 -12.76 2.36
N GLU A 123 -3.21 -13.92 3.01
CA GLU A 123 -4.44 -14.38 3.68
C GLU A 123 -4.78 -13.45 4.85
N ALA A 124 -3.81 -13.16 5.70
CA ALA A 124 -4.00 -12.27 6.84
C ALA A 124 -4.39 -10.84 6.43
N MET A 125 -3.87 -10.34 5.30
CA MET A 125 -4.27 -9.03 4.74
C MET A 125 -5.76 -8.99 4.37
N GLN A 126 -6.29 -10.10 3.85
CA GLN A 126 -7.68 -10.18 3.42
C GLN A 126 -8.64 -10.40 4.58
N GLU A 127 -8.32 -11.36 5.44
CA GLU A 127 -9.22 -11.83 6.51
C GLU A 127 -9.09 -10.99 7.80
N ARG A 128 -8.04 -10.18 7.93
CA ARG A 128 -7.65 -9.43 9.14
C ARG A 128 -7.55 -10.29 10.39
N GLN A 129 -7.25 -11.56 10.18
CA GLN A 129 -7.01 -12.56 11.21
C GLN A 129 -6.00 -13.60 10.72
N VAL A 130 -5.42 -14.34 11.64
CA VAL A 130 -4.56 -15.50 11.36
C VAL A 130 -5.03 -16.69 12.16
N THR A 131 -4.95 -17.89 11.57
CA THR A 131 -5.25 -19.14 12.27
C THR A 131 -3.94 -19.85 12.64
N ILE A 132 -3.73 -20.09 13.93
CA ILE A 132 -2.55 -20.77 14.46
C ILE A 132 -3.05 -21.98 15.26
N ASP A 133 -2.65 -23.19 14.84
CA ASP A 133 -3.05 -24.47 15.45
C ASP A 133 -4.58 -24.61 15.67
N GLY A 134 -5.37 -24.07 14.74
CA GLY A 134 -6.84 -24.13 14.78
C GLY A 134 -7.51 -23.01 15.57
N GLU A 135 -6.75 -22.11 16.21
CA GLU A 135 -7.28 -20.93 16.90
C GLU A 135 -7.12 -19.69 16.02
N SER A 136 -8.20 -18.91 15.90
CA SER A 136 -8.22 -17.64 15.13
C SER A 136 -7.80 -16.47 16.01
N HIS A 137 -6.85 -15.67 15.53
CA HIS A 137 -6.33 -14.48 16.21
C HIS A 137 -6.59 -13.25 15.33
N GLU A 138 -7.38 -12.33 15.81
CA GLU A 138 -7.68 -11.08 15.10
C GLU A 138 -6.46 -10.16 15.05
N LEU A 139 -6.28 -9.47 13.93
CA LEU A 139 -5.33 -8.39 13.74
C LEU A 139 -6.01 -7.05 14.03
N SER A 140 -5.21 -5.99 14.15
CA SER A 140 -5.72 -4.64 14.36
C SER A 140 -6.63 -4.19 13.20
N ASP A 141 -7.71 -3.46 13.50
CA ASP A 141 -8.56 -2.80 12.49
C ASP A 141 -7.76 -1.81 11.62
N ARG A 142 -6.61 -1.34 12.13
CA ARG A 142 -5.67 -0.45 11.44
C ARG A 142 -4.53 -1.18 10.75
N PHE A 143 -4.60 -2.53 10.71
CA PHE A 143 -3.55 -3.34 10.09
C PHE A 143 -3.35 -2.95 8.64
N MET A 144 -2.17 -2.45 8.34
CA MET A 144 -1.73 -2.07 7.00
C MET A 144 -0.40 -2.74 6.66
N VAL A 145 -0.33 -3.29 5.46
CA VAL A 145 0.92 -3.82 4.90
C VAL A 145 1.44 -2.85 3.85
N VAL A 146 2.70 -2.48 4.01
CA VAL A 146 3.52 -1.85 2.98
C VAL A 146 4.49 -2.91 2.51
N ALA A 147 4.21 -3.53 1.36
CA ALA A 147 5.10 -4.50 0.78
C ALA A 147 6.06 -3.84 -0.21
N THR A 148 7.30 -4.35 -0.30
CA THR A 148 8.24 -3.90 -1.33
C THR A 148 8.58 -5.05 -2.26
N GLN A 149 8.86 -4.71 -3.52
CA GLN A 149 9.29 -5.64 -4.55
C GLN A 149 10.39 -4.99 -5.39
N ASN A 150 11.41 -5.78 -5.76
CA ASN A 150 12.44 -5.36 -6.69
C ASN A 150 12.19 -6.04 -8.06
N PRO A 151 11.86 -5.29 -9.12
CA PRO A 151 11.59 -5.86 -10.44
C PRO A 151 12.85 -6.30 -11.18
N ILE A 152 14.04 -5.84 -10.77
CA ILE A 152 15.29 -6.07 -11.51
C ILE A 152 15.92 -7.43 -11.17
N GLU A 153 15.66 -7.96 -9.98
CA GLU A 153 16.19 -9.26 -9.57
C GLU A 153 15.47 -10.39 -10.31
N GLN A 154 16.20 -11.13 -11.15
CA GLN A 154 15.66 -12.27 -11.91
C GLN A 154 16.00 -13.63 -11.27
N GLN A 155 17.01 -13.70 -10.39
CA GLN A 155 17.42 -14.96 -9.76
C GLN A 155 16.88 -15.06 -8.33
N GLY A 156 16.30 -16.22 -8.00
CA GLY A 156 15.77 -16.48 -6.65
C GLY A 156 14.52 -15.69 -6.28
N VAL A 157 13.76 -15.21 -7.28
CA VAL A 157 12.51 -14.50 -7.08
C VAL A 157 11.31 -15.35 -7.48
N TYR A 158 10.23 -15.17 -6.75
CA TYR A 158 8.94 -15.80 -6.98
C TYR A 158 7.91 -14.67 -7.21
N PRO A 159 7.53 -14.40 -8.46
CA PRO A 159 6.56 -13.35 -8.74
C PRO A 159 5.24 -13.65 -8.03
N LEU A 160 4.58 -12.59 -7.56
CA LEU A 160 3.25 -12.70 -6.98
C LEU A 160 2.24 -13.01 -8.08
N PRO A 161 1.43 -14.08 -7.96
CA PRO A 161 0.32 -14.31 -8.86
C PRO A 161 -0.69 -13.15 -8.84
N GLU A 162 -1.39 -12.93 -9.94
CA GLU A 162 -2.36 -11.83 -10.12
C GLU A 162 -3.45 -11.83 -9.04
N ALA A 163 -4.00 -13.02 -8.71
CA ALA A 163 -4.99 -13.15 -7.64
C ALA A 163 -4.47 -12.72 -6.27
N GLN A 164 -3.15 -12.71 -6.08
CA GLN A 164 -2.50 -12.23 -4.87
C GLN A 164 -2.24 -10.72 -4.95
N LEU A 165 -1.87 -10.21 -6.11
CA LEU A 165 -1.70 -8.78 -6.36
C LEU A 165 -3.02 -8.02 -6.16
N ASP A 166 -4.17 -8.60 -6.50
CA ASP A 166 -5.50 -7.98 -6.32
C ASP A 166 -5.83 -7.64 -4.85
N ARG A 167 -5.09 -8.18 -3.88
CA ARG A 167 -5.24 -7.85 -2.45
C ARG A 167 -4.63 -6.50 -2.05
N PHE A 168 -3.66 -6.00 -2.83
CA PHE A 168 -3.13 -4.66 -2.63
C PHE A 168 -4.06 -3.62 -3.22
N LEU A 169 -4.40 -2.58 -2.46
CA LEU A 169 -5.17 -1.45 -2.98
C LEU A 169 -4.41 -0.74 -4.09
N PHE A 170 -3.14 -0.45 -3.85
CA PHE A 170 -2.27 0.21 -4.79
C PHE A 170 -1.02 -0.60 -5.11
N LYS A 171 -0.58 -0.54 -6.37
CA LYS A 171 0.79 -0.81 -6.79
C LYS A 171 1.40 0.51 -7.23
N GLN A 172 2.46 0.96 -6.54
CA GLN A 172 3.19 2.18 -6.85
C GLN A 172 4.58 1.85 -7.38
N THR A 173 4.90 2.36 -8.56
CA THR A 173 6.25 2.32 -9.09
C THR A 173 7.07 3.44 -8.47
N VAL A 174 8.21 3.08 -7.90
CA VAL A 174 9.18 3.97 -7.28
C VAL A 174 10.39 4.03 -8.18
N ASP A 175 10.59 5.16 -8.83
CA ASP A 175 11.72 5.39 -9.70
C ASP A 175 12.95 5.93 -8.93
N TYR A 176 14.09 6.04 -9.61
CA TYR A 176 15.23 6.78 -9.07
C TYR A 176 14.87 8.26 -8.92
N PRO A 177 15.39 8.93 -7.89
CA PRO A 177 15.16 10.34 -7.68
C PRO A 177 15.72 11.20 -8.84
N SER A 178 15.13 12.36 -9.05
CA SER A 178 15.65 13.37 -9.98
C SER A 178 17.01 13.91 -9.52
N LEU A 179 17.77 14.56 -10.41
CA LEU A 179 19.06 15.17 -10.06
C LEU A 179 18.96 16.14 -8.89
N GLU A 180 17.87 16.91 -8.81
CA GLU A 180 17.65 17.86 -7.72
C GLU A 180 17.38 17.16 -6.39
N GLU A 181 16.60 16.08 -6.42
CA GLU A 181 16.31 15.23 -5.25
C GLU A 181 17.56 14.49 -4.79
N GLU A 182 18.36 13.93 -5.72
CA GLU A 182 19.64 13.31 -5.38
C GLU A 182 20.58 14.30 -4.68
N ARG A 183 20.67 15.53 -5.17
CA ARG A 183 21.48 16.59 -4.52
C ARG A 183 20.98 16.88 -3.09
N LYS A 184 19.67 16.92 -2.88
CA LYS A 184 19.07 17.09 -1.53
C LYS A 184 19.42 15.90 -0.65
N ILE A 185 19.25 14.66 -1.16
CA ILE A 185 19.60 13.43 -0.44
C ILE A 185 21.07 13.45 -0.02
N ILE A 186 21.98 13.76 -0.93
CA ILE A 186 23.42 13.83 -0.64
C ILE A 186 23.71 14.92 0.42
N ALA A 187 23.07 16.09 0.30
CA ALA A 187 23.26 17.17 1.25
C ALA A 187 22.73 16.83 2.66
N THR A 188 21.59 16.14 2.73
CA THR A 188 20.93 15.79 3.99
C THR A 188 21.56 14.56 4.65
N HIS A 189 21.88 13.53 3.86
CA HIS A 189 22.30 12.22 4.39
C HIS A 189 23.80 11.95 4.22
N GLY A 190 24.54 12.77 3.47
CA GLY A 190 25.94 12.52 3.13
C GLY A 190 26.94 12.84 4.23
N ALA A 191 26.58 13.60 5.24
CA ALA A 191 27.48 14.04 6.31
C ALA A 191 27.45 13.15 7.57
N GLU A 192 26.42 12.32 7.75
CA GLU A 192 26.22 11.50 8.94
C GLU A 192 26.14 10.00 8.60
N LYS A 193 26.31 9.13 9.62
CA LYS A 193 25.99 7.71 9.44
C LYS A 193 24.52 7.60 9.05
N MET A 194 24.24 6.94 7.92
CA MET A 194 22.85 6.70 7.46
C MET A 194 22.03 6.05 8.58
N ALA A 195 21.31 6.87 9.32
CA ALA A 195 20.43 6.39 10.39
C ALA A 195 19.16 5.84 9.73
N MET A 196 18.85 4.57 10.01
CA MET A 196 17.58 3.95 9.60
C MET A 196 16.43 4.31 10.55
N ASP A 197 16.72 4.99 11.65
CA ASP A 197 15.74 5.47 12.62
C ASP A 197 15.27 6.86 12.21
N PRO A 198 13.97 7.04 11.88
CA PRO A 198 13.42 8.33 11.49
C PRO A 198 13.53 9.42 12.58
N SER A 199 13.63 9.04 13.85
CA SER A 199 13.81 10.00 14.95
C SER A 199 15.13 10.76 14.85
N ALA A 200 16.17 10.13 14.29
CA ALA A 200 17.45 10.78 14.02
C ALA A 200 17.33 11.93 13.01
N TRP A 201 16.29 11.90 12.16
CA TRP A 201 15.97 12.94 11.18
C TRP A 201 14.92 13.94 11.69
N GLY A 202 14.56 13.85 12.97
CA GLY A 202 13.58 14.72 13.61
C GLY A 202 12.13 14.43 13.18
N VAL A 203 11.84 13.22 12.70
CA VAL A 203 10.46 12.79 12.43
C VAL A 203 9.74 12.58 13.75
N GLU A 204 8.69 13.34 13.97
CA GLU A 204 7.87 13.28 15.18
C GLU A 204 6.53 12.60 14.91
N ARG A 205 5.97 12.02 15.95
CA ARG A 205 4.60 11.48 15.91
C ARG A 205 3.59 12.62 15.85
N LYS A 206 2.66 12.59 14.86
CA LYS A 206 1.59 13.59 14.67
C LYS A 206 0.19 13.01 14.91
N ALA A 207 0.06 11.69 14.96
CA ALA A 207 -1.20 11.02 15.24
C ALA A 207 -1.02 9.99 16.37
N ASP A 208 -2.14 9.49 16.86
CA ASP A 208 -2.24 8.30 17.68
C ASP A 208 -3.31 7.36 17.11
N ARG A 209 -3.46 6.20 17.74
CA ARG A 209 -4.45 5.19 17.33
C ARG A 209 -5.88 5.74 17.28
N ALA A 210 -6.24 6.60 18.23
CA ALA A 210 -7.56 7.19 18.30
C ALA A 210 -7.81 8.16 17.15
N ALA A 211 -6.81 9.01 16.84
CA ALA A 211 -6.86 9.95 15.71
C ALA A 211 -6.97 9.20 14.36
N ILE A 212 -6.17 8.14 14.15
CA ILE A 212 -6.25 7.33 12.92
C ILE A 212 -7.61 6.66 12.79
N THR A 213 -8.14 6.05 13.86
CA THR A 213 -9.49 5.45 13.84
C THR A 213 -10.57 6.50 13.54
N ALA A 214 -10.46 7.69 14.13
CA ALA A 214 -11.39 8.78 13.86
C ALA A 214 -11.32 9.29 12.42
N ALA A 215 -10.14 9.32 11.81
CA ALA A 215 -9.94 9.66 10.40
C ALA A 215 -10.56 8.60 9.47
N ILE A 216 -10.35 7.32 9.72
CA ILE A 216 -10.96 6.21 8.96
C ILE A 216 -12.50 6.32 9.01
N ASN A 217 -13.07 6.60 10.18
CA ASN A 217 -14.51 6.79 10.34
C ASN A 217 -15.02 8.03 9.59
N ALA A 218 -14.26 9.13 9.58
CA ALA A 218 -14.62 10.33 8.82
C ALA A 218 -14.62 10.06 7.31
N VAL A 219 -13.63 9.32 6.81
CA VAL A 219 -13.55 8.92 5.39
C VAL A 219 -14.75 8.06 4.97
N SER A 220 -15.22 7.16 5.83
CA SER A 220 -16.39 6.34 5.53
C SER A 220 -17.67 7.16 5.33
N GLY A 221 -17.73 8.34 5.93
CA GLY A 221 -18.85 9.29 5.81
C GLY A 221 -18.79 10.20 4.58
N VAL A 222 -17.69 10.21 3.81
CA VAL A 222 -17.55 11.02 2.59
C VAL A 222 -18.55 10.54 1.54
N ARG A 223 -19.30 11.48 0.96
CA ARG A 223 -20.37 11.19 -0.01
C ARG A 223 -19.78 10.75 -1.35
N LEU A 224 -20.39 9.71 -1.92
CA LEU A 224 -20.11 9.22 -3.26
C LEU A 224 -21.45 9.20 -4.01
N VAL A 225 -21.60 10.12 -4.95
CA VAL A 225 -22.84 10.28 -5.75
C VAL A 225 -22.93 9.24 -6.86
N GLU A 226 -24.13 8.99 -7.37
CA GLU A 226 -24.40 7.92 -8.34
C GLU A 226 -23.60 8.13 -9.64
N GLU A 227 -23.46 9.36 -10.08
CA GLU A 227 -22.71 9.71 -11.31
C GLU A 227 -21.20 9.33 -11.20
N VAL A 228 -20.62 9.45 -10.01
CA VAL A 228 -19.23 9.02 -9.77
C VAL A 228 -19.15 7.49 -9.65
N ILE A 229 -20.17 6.84 -9.09
CA ILE A 229 -20.28 5.37 -9.08
C ILE A 229 -20.32 4.83 -10.52
N ASP A 230 -21.15 5.41 -11.37
CA ASP A 230 -21.28 5.04 -12.78
C ASP A 230 -19.95 5.25 -13.52
N TYR A 231 -19.26 6.36 -13.24
CA TYR A 231 -17.93 6.62 -13.80
C TYR A 231 -16.90 5.57 -13.39
N ILE A 232 -16.84 5.18 -12.12
CA ILE A 232 -15.98 4.08 -11.64
C ILE A 232 -16.35 2.78 -12.35
N ALA A 233 -17.64 2.47 -12.45
CA ALA A 233 -18.12 1.25 -13.11
C ALA A 233 -17.74 1.23 -14.60
N ALA A 234 -17.85 2.37 -15.28
CA ALA A 234 -17.43 2.52 -16.69
C ALA A 234 -15.91 2.30 -16.84
N LEU A 235 -15.07 2.84 -15.95
CA LEU A 235 -13.62 2.61 -15.93
C LEU A 235 -13.30 1.12 -15.81
N ILE A 236 -13.91 0.43 -14.83
CA ILE A 236 -13.68 -1.01 -14.63
C ILE A 236 -14.15 -1.83 -15.85
N ARG A 237 -15.31 -1.50 -16.43
CA ARG A 237 -15.82 -2.17 -17.65
C ARG A 237 -14.92 -1.88 -18.83
N GLY A 238 -14.45 -0.64 -19.00
CA GLY A 238 -13.52 -0.26 -20.06
C GLY A 238 -12.26 -1.12 -20.07
N THR A 239 -11.76 -1.56 -18.92
CA THR A 239 -10.62 -2.51 -18.87
C THR A 239 -10.96 -3.89 -19.42
N ARG A 240 -12.22 -4.33 -19.39
CA ARG A 240 -12.66 -5.65 -19.87
C ARG A 240 -13.07 -5.62 -21.33
N GLU A 241 -13.44 -4.46 -21.84
CA GLU A 241 -13.93 -4.26 -23.20
C GLU A 241 -12.81 -3.80 -24.15
N ASN A 242 -11.64 -3.45 -23.63
CA ASN A 242 -10.49 -3.02 -24.41
C ASN A 242 -9.79 -4.22 -25.10
N PRO A 243 -9.62 -4.23 -26.44
CA PRO A 243 -9.03 -5.34 -27.17
C PRO A 243 -7.53 -5.57 -26.89
N GLU A 244 -6.84 -4.57 -26.31
CA GLU A 244 -5.44 -4.70 -25.91
C GLU A 244 -5.29 -5.38 -24.54
N ILE A 245 -6.39 -5.68 -23.84
CA ILE A 245 -6.42 -6.34 -22.51
C ILE A 245 -7.02 -7.73 -22.66
N GLU A 246 -6.30 -8.75 -22.21
CA GLU A 246 -6.78 -10.13 -22.10
C GLU A 246 -7.64 -10.35 -20.87
N SER A 247 -7.20 -9.81 -19.71
CA SER A 247 -7.94 -9.90 -18.46
C SER A 247 -8.06 -8.51 -17.82
N GLY A 248 -9.29 -8.01 -17.70
CA GLY A 248 -9.59 -6.72 -17.11
C GLY A 248 -9.84 -6.81 -15.59
N ALA A 249 -9.94 -5.64 -14.95
CA ALA A 249 -10.09 -5.51 -13.51
C ALA A 249 -11.40 -6.11 -12.96
N SER A 250 -11.35 -6.67 -11.77
CA SER A 250 -12.50 -7.28 -11.08
C SER A 250 -13.46 -6.22 -10.50
N PRO A 251 -14.72 -6.57 -10.17
CA PRO A 251 -15.62 -5.66 -9.45
C PRO A 251 -15.06 -5.17 -8.12
N ARG A 252 -14.20 -5.98 -7.46
CA ARG A 252 -13.49 -5.63 -6.23
C ARG A 252 -12.62 -4.38 -6.44
N ALA A 253 -11.94 -4.27 -7.59
CA ALA A 253 -11.15 -3.10 -7.94
C ALA A 253 -11.99 -1.81 -7.96
N GLY A 254 -13.24 -1.87 -8.45
CA GLY A 254 -14.17 -0.74 -8.41
C GLY A 254 -14.54 -0.33 -6.98
N ALA A 255 -14.84 -1.29 -6.11
CA ALA A 255 -15.12 -1.03 -4.70
C ALA A 255 -13.90 -0.43 -3.97
N MET A 256 -12.70 -0.95 -4.25
CA MET A 256 -11.45 -0.43 -3.70
C MET A 256 -11.17 1.00 -4.20
N LEU A 257 -11.39 1.28 -5.48
CA LEU A 257 -11.22 2.61 -6.07
C LEU A 257 -12.20 3.62 -5.45
N ALA A 258 -13.46 3.21 -5.22
CA ALA A 258 -14.47 4.04 -4.55
C ALA A 258 -14.06 4.40 -3.11
N GLY A 259 -13.56 3.43 -2.34
CA GLY A 259 -13.04 3.65 -0.99
C GLY A 259 -11.82 4.59 -0.98
N ALA A 260 -10.88 4.36 -1.91
CA ALA A 260 -9.71 5.19 -2.09
C ALA A 260 -10.06 6.64 -2.48
N ALA A 261 -11.05 6.83 -3.37
CA ALA A 261 -11.50 8.17 -3.78
C ALA A 261 -12.13 8.96 -2.60
N ARG A 262 -12.88 8.28 -1.72
CA ARG A 262 -13.35 8.89 -0.47
C ARG A 262 -12.22 9.34 0.44
N ALA A 263 -11.18 8.49 0.59
CA ALA A 263 -10.02 8.84 1.40
C ALA A 263 -9.30 10.05 0.80
N ARG A 264 -9.08 10.09 -0.52
CA ARG A 264 -8.46 11.22 -1.21
C ARG A 264 -9.27 12.50 -1.01
N ALA A 265 -10.60 12.48 -1.21
CA ALA A 265 -11.46 13.63 -0.98
C ALA A 265 -11.32 14.18 0.45
N ALA A 266 -11.31 13.29 1.47
CA ALA A 266 -11.10 13.68 2.86
C ALA A 266 -9.71 14.28 3.11
N LEU A 267 -8.66 13.75 2.47
CA LEU A 267 -7.29 14.30 2.54
C LEU A 267 -7.19 15.70 1.96
N ASP A 268 -8.08 16.04 1.02
CA ASP A 268 -8.22 17.37 0.42
C ASP A 268 -9.26 18.25 1.15
N GLY A 269 -9.81 17.81 2.29
CA GLY A 269 -10.78 18.57 3.10
C GLY A 269 -12.19 18.60 2.53
N ARG A 270 -12.55 17.67 1.60
CA ARG A 270 -13.86 17.59 0.98
C ARG A 270 -14.70 16.45 1.57
N ASP A 271 -15.99 16.70 1.82
CA ASP A 271 -16.94 15.70 2.29
C ASP A 271 -17.68 14.97 1.14
N PHE A 272 -17.22 15.15 -0.09
CA PHE A 272 -17.72 14.51 -1.30
C PHE A 272 -16.59 14.20 -2.29
N VAL A 273 -16.76 13.13 -3.04
CA VAL A 273 -15.84 12.68 -4.10
C VAL A 273 -16.14 13.42 -5.40
N ILE A 274 -15.08 13.81 -6.10
CA ILE A 274 -15.15 14.33 -7.47
C ILE A 274 -14.48 13.36 -8.46
N PRO A 275 -14.79 13.42 -9.76
CA PRO A 275 -14.20 12.53 -10.76
C PRO A 275 -12.66 12.59 -10.81
N ASP A 276 -12.07 13.73 -10.50
CA ASP A 276 -10.60 13.88 -10.48
C ASP A 276 -9.93 13.05 -9.38
N ASP A 277 -10.62 12.77 -8.27
CA ASP A 277 -10.11 11.84 -7.24
C ASP A 277 -9.97 10.43 -7.81
N VAL A 278 -10.97 10.00 -8.56
CA VAL A 278 -11.00 8.69 -9.22
C VAL A 278 -9.90 8.62 -10.29
N LYS A 279 -9.79 9.63 -11.15
CA LYS A 279 -8.76 9.70 -12.22
C LYS A 279 -7.34 9.61 -11.66
N ALA A 280 -7.07 10.33 -10.59
CA ALA A 280 -5.73 10.38 -10.01
C ALA A 280 -5.30 9.04 -9.39
N LEU A 281 -6.25 8.26 -8.87
CA LEU A 281 -5.97 6.98 -8.20
C LEU A 281 -6.08 5.77 -9.13
N ALA A 282 -6.87 5.86 -10.20
CA ALA A 282 -7.15 4.74 -11.10
C ALA A 282 -5.88 4.06 -11.65
N PRO A 283 -4.81 4.77 -12.08
CA PRO A 283 -3.59 4.11 -12.54
C PRO A 283 -2.94 3.22 -11.47
N ALA A 284 -2.84 3.68 -10.23
CA ALA A 284 -2.24 2.92 -9.13
C ALA A 284 -3.10 1.73 -8.68
N VAL A 285 -4.44 1.82 -8.84
CA VAL A 285 -5.39 0.75 -8.57
C VAL A 285 -5.40 -0.29 -9.69
N LEU A 286 -5.31 0.12 -10.95
CA LEU A 286 -5.57 -0.75 -12.11
C LEU A 286 -4.32 -1.43 -12.68
N ARG A 287 -3.12 -0.81 -12.57
CA ARG A 287 -1.90 -1.31 -13.24
C ARG A 287 -1.50 -2.76 -12.91
N HIS A 288 -1.90 -3.27 -11.76
CA HIS A 288 -1.60 -4.65 -11.34
C HIS A 288 -2.82 -5.58 -11.43
N ARG A 289 -3.90 -5.11 -12.04
CA ARG A 289 -5.19 -5.82 -12.17
C ARG A 289 -5.61 -6.06 -13.61
N VAL A 290 -4.78 -5.62 -14.55
CA VAL A 290 -5.02 -5.84 -15.99
C VAL A 290 -3.85 -6.60 -16.59
N ILE A 291 -4.16 -7.55 -17.45
CA ILE A 291 -3.21 -8.35 -18.22
C ILE A 291 -3.35 -7.96 -19.66
N LEU A 292 -2.22 -7.66 -20.30
CA LEU A 292 -2.22 -7.29 -21.71
C LEU A 292 -2.51 -8.51 -22.60
N SER A 293 -3.12 -8.27 -23.74
CA SER A 293 -3.21 -9.31 -24.76
C SER A 293 -1.81 -9.59 -25.36
N PRO A 294 -1.56 -10.83 -25.83
CA PRO A 294 -0.28 -11.15 -26.45
C PRO A 294 0.10 -10.22 -27.62
N ALA A 295 -0.89 -9.73 -28.35
CA ALA A 295 -0.68 -8.78 -29.44
C ALA A 295 -0.19 -7.42 -28.93
N ALA A 296 -0.74 -6.93 -27.79
CA ALA A 296 -0.32 -5.68 -27.18
C ALA A 296 1.11 -5.79 -26.62
N GLU A 297 1.46 -6.91 -25.99
CA GLU A 297 2.81 -7.18 -25.47
C GLU A 297 3.86 -7.22 -26.60
N ILE A 298 3.56 -7.94 -27.69
CA ILE A 298 4.44 -8.01 -28.88
C ILE A 298 4.66 -6.63 -29.50
N ASN A 299 3.64 -5.77 -29.47
CA ASN A 299 3.72 -4.39 -29.96
C ASN A 299 4.44 -3.44 -28.96
N GLY A 300 4.93 -3.94 -27.83
CA GLY A 300 5.65 -3.15 -26.82
C GLY A 300 4.77 -2.15 -26.05
N ARG A 301 3.45 -2.36 -26.03
CA ARG A 301 2.52 -1.52 -25.27
C ARG A 301 2.76 -1.71 -23.76
N LYS A 302 2.60 -0.65 -22.98
CA LYS A 302 2.68 -0.70 -21.53
C LYS A 302 1.31 -0.63 -20.89
N VAL A 303 1.15 -1.30 -19.75
CA VAL A 303 -0.11 -1.30 -18.99
C VAL A 303 -0.54 0.13 -18.65
N GLU A 304 0.41 0.98 -18.23
CA GLU A 304 0.16 2.36 -17.85
C GLU A 304 -0.42 3.19 -19.01
N GLU A 305 0.09 2.98 -20.23
CA GLU A 305 -0.39 3.69 -21.42
C GLU A 305 -1.84 3.30 -21.76
N ILE A 306 -2.15 2.00 -21.67
CA ILE A 306 -3.49 1.49 -21.97
C ILE A 306 -4.48 1.94 -20.88
N VAL A 307 -4.10 1.84 -19.60
CA VAL A 307 -4.94 2.34 -18.49
C VAL A 307 -5.21 3.84 -18.66
N THR A 308 -4.20 4.62 -19.01
CA THR A 308 -4.35 6.07 -19.26
C THR A 308 -5.30 6.32 -20.40
N SER A 309 -5.16 5.61 -21.52
CA SER A 309 -6.06 5.77 -22.68
C SER A 309 -7.52 5.42 -22.34
N ILE A 310 -7.76 4.43 -21.49
CA ILE A 310 -9.12 4.08 -21.02
C ILE A 310 -9.68 5.21 -20.15
N ILE A 311 -8.90 5.77 -19.23
CA ILE A 311 -9.32 6.86 -18.37
C ILE A 311 -9.68 8.11 -19.20
N GLU A 312 -8.91 8.40 -20.25
CA GLU A 312 -9.13 9.55 -21.14
C GLU A 312 -10.34 9.36 -22.08
N ALA A 313 -10.63 8.11 -22.47
CA ALA A 313 -11.74 7.81 -23.38
C ALA A 313 -13.13 7.84 -22.71
N ILE A 314 -13.20 7.70 -21.38
CA ILE A 314 -14.47 7.65 -20.68
C ILE A 314 -14.92 9.06 -20.30
N GLU A 315 -16.18 9.38 -20.66
CA GLU A 315 -16.76 10.69 -20.36
C GLU A 315 -16.85 10.93 -18.86
N VAL A 316 -16.36 12.10 -18.44
CA VAL A 316 -16.35 12.52 -17.04
C VAL A 316 -17.73 13.08 -16.70
N PRO A 317 -18.38 12.65 -15.61
CA PRO A 317 -19.63 13.23 -15.17
C PRO A 317 -19.44 14.71 -14.84
N ARG A 318 -20.47 15.52 -15.17
CA ARG A 318 -20.49 16.98 -14.96
C ARG A 318 -21.03 17.34 -13.59
#